data_fb627865332d9cc2308208a007379871
#
_entry.id   fb627865332d9cc2308208a007379871
#
_cell.length_a   1.000
_cell.length_b   1.000
_cell.length_c   1.000
_cell.angle_alpha   90.00
_cell.angle_beta   90.00
_cell.angle_gamma   90.00
#
_symmetry.space_group_name_H-M   'P 1'
#
loop_
_entity.id
_entity.type
_entity.pdbx_description
1 polymer ?
#
loop_
_entity_poly.entity_id
_entity_poly.type
_entity_poly.pdbx_seq_one_letter_code
_entity_poly.pdbx_strand_id
1 'polypeptide(L)'
;MYQGTLYIVSAPSGAGKSSLISRLLETTPNYAVKVSVSHTTREKRPNEKNGIHYHYVSEQEFETLITQNDFLEYAKVFGNYYGTSHKWITEQLSKGIDVFLDIDWQGARQIKEKVPDVKTIFITPPSKEELERRLIARAQDSDDTIQKRMLEASSEISHIFEYDYVIINDDFEIALMDLKAIIRAEKLKKNKQVQKNENLINSLIKK
;
A
#
# COMPACT_ATOMS: atom_id res chain seq x y z
N MET A 1 0.82 -22.43 10.72
CA MET A 1 -0.35 -21.94 9.94
C MET A 1 0.16 -20.95 8.89
N TYR A 2 -0.25 -21.08 7.63
CA TYR A 2 0.19 -20.18 6.55
C TYR A 2 -0.28 -18.76 6.84
N GLN A 3 0.67 -17.82 6.85
CA GLN A 3 0.40 -16.40 7.08
C GLN A 3 0.48 -15.60 5.77
N GLY A 4 -0.45 -14.67 5.55
CA GLY A 4 -0.39 -13.71 4.46
C GLY A 4 0.85 -12.81 4.56
N THR A 5 1.15 -12.09 3.49
CA THR A 5 2.25 -11.12 3.43
C THR A 5 1.69 -9.71 3.55
N LEU A 6 2.34 -8.88 4.37
CA LEU A 6 2.05 -7.45 4.42
C LEU A 6 2.92 -6.72 3.39
N TYR A 7 2.26 -5.94 2.52
CA TYR A 7 2.91 -5.09 1.53
C TYR A 7 2.60 -3.64 1.81
N ILE A 8 3.60 -2.79 1.75
CA ILE A 8 3.45 -1.34 1.69
C ILE A 8 3.69 -0.91 0.26
N VAL A 9 2.79 -0.09 -0.27
CA VAL A 9 2.95 0.53 -1.58
C VAL A 9 2.90 2.04 -1.38
N SER A 10 3.99 2.71 -1.72
CA SER A 10 4.10 4.16 -1.67
C SER A 10 4.42 4.72 -3.05
N ALA A 11 4.00 5.94 -3.29
CA ALA A 11 4.21 6.59 -4.57
C ALA A 11 3.88 8.07 -4.45
N PRO A 12 4.53 8.95 -5.20
CA PRO A 12 4.09 10.33 -5.31
C PRO A 12 2.71 10.42 -5.96
N SER A 13 1.98 11.46 -5.59
CA SER A 13 0.68 11.75 -6.21
C SER A 13 0.82 11.85 -7.72
N GLY A 14 0.01 11.10 -8.48
CA GLY A 14 0.11 11.06 -9.95
C GLY A 14 0.92 9.90 -10.52
N ALA A 15 1.67 9.14 -9.72
CA ALA A 15 2.47 8.01 -10.21
C ALA A 15 1.64 6.78 -10.66
N GLY A 16 0.33 6.73 -10.40
CA GLY A 16 -0.54 5.64 -10.85
C GLY A 16 -0.74 4.50 -9.84
N LYS A 17 -0.33 4.66 -8.57
CA LYS A 17 -0.44 3.65 -7.51
C LYS A 17 -1.83 3.03 -7.39
N SER A 18 -2.84 3.85 -7.18
CA SER A 18 -4.23 3.36 -6.97
C SER A 18 -4.78 2.63 -8.19
N SER A 19 -4.44 3.07 -9.40
CA SER A 19 -4.83 2.39 -10.65
C SER A 19 -4.18 1.01 -10.77
N LEU A 20 -2.89 0.90 -10.45
CA LEU A 20 -2.17 -0.38 -10.46
C LEU A 20 -2.72 -1.35 -9.42
N ILE A 21 -3.00 -0.88 -8.20
CA ILE A 21 -3.58 -1.70 -7.14
C ILE A 21 -4.99 -2.18 -7.54
N SER A 22 -5.84 -1.29 -8.06
CA SER A 22 -7.18 -1.66 -8.53
C SER A 22 -7.12 -2.71 -9.63
N ARG A 23 -6.26 -2.50 -10.63
CA ARG A 23 -6.10 -3.44 -11.74
C ARG A 23 -5.53 -4.78 -11.31
N LEU A 24 -4.61 -4.78 -10.33
CA LEU A 24 -4.12 -6.01 -9.72
C LEU A 24 -5.29 -6.82 -9.13
N LEU A 25 -6.14 -6.21 -8.31
CA LEU A 25 -7.27 -6.88 -7.66
C LEU A 25 -8.25 -7.46 -8.68
N GLU A 26 -8.54 -6.73 -9.76
CA GLU A 26 -9.43 -7.17 -10.83
C GLU A 26 -8.86 -8.38 -11.60
N THR A 27 -7.55 -8.37 -11.86
CA THR A 27 -6.90 -9.35 -12.75
C THR A 27 -6.28 -10.54 -12.03
N THR A 28 -6.34 -10.57 -10.69
CA THR A 28 -5.83 -11.68 -9.88
C THR A 28 -6.86 -12.24 -8.89
N PRO A 29 -8.06 -12.65 -9.34
CA PRO A 29 -9.14 -13.10 -8.45
C PRO A 29 -8.77 -14.30 -7.59
N ASN A 30 -7.80 -15.11 -8.05
CA ASN A 30 -7.30 -16.29 -7.31
C ASN A 30 -6.24 -15.95 -6.25
N TYR A 31 -5.82 -14.71 -6.17
CA TYR A 31 -4.93 -14.27 -5.10
C TYR A 31 -5.78 -13.70 -3.95
N ALA A 32 -5.63 -14.31 -2.79
CA ALA A 32 -6.24 -13.75 -1.58
C ALA A 32 -5.48 -12.48 -1.19
N VAL A 33 -5.87 -11.36 -1.78
CA VAL A 33 -5.27 -10.03 -1.57
C VAL A 33 -6.35 -9.04 -1.18
N LYS A 34 -6.08 -8.19 -0.20
CA LYS A 34 -6.94 -7.07 0.20
C LYS A 34 -6.13 -5.81 0.35
N VAL A 35 -6.77 -4.67 0.12
CA VAL A 35 -6.23 -3.35 0.47
C VAL A 35 -6.79 -2.94 1.82
N SER A 36 -5.95 -2.45 2.70
CA SER A 36 -6.39 -1.88 3.96
C SER A 36 -7.07 -0.54 3.71
N VAL A 37 -8.23 -0.34 4.35
CA VAL A 37 -8.92 0.94 4.35
C VAL A 37 -8.46 1.70 5.58
N SER A 38 -7.68 2.77 5.38
CA SER A 38 -7.17 3.61 6.46
C SER A 38 -8.25 4.49 7.08
N HIS A 39 -8.08 4.88 8.33
CA HIS A 39 -8.85 5.92 8.99
C HIS A 39 -8.28 7.29 8.64
N THR A 40 -9.12 8.30 8.55
CA THR A 40 -8.68 9.69 8.33
C THR A 40 -9.64 10.69 8.95
N THR A 41 -9.07 11.81 9.40
CA THR A 41 -9.84 12.99 9.85
C THR A 41 -10.12 13.97 8.72
N ARG A 42 -9.61 13.70 7.51
CA ARG A 42 -9.91 14.50 6.31
C ARG A 42 -11.39 14.39 5.95
N GLU A 43 -12.00 15.48 5.59
CA GLU A 43 -13.36 15.48 5.08
C GLU A 43 -13.51 14.62 3.81
N LYS A 44 -14.63 13.93 3.74
CA LYS A 44 -14.98 13.07 2.61
C LYS A 44 -15.25 13.91 1.36
N ARG A 45 -14.59 13.57 0.23
CA ARG A 45 -14.88 14.18 -1.07
C ARG A 45 -16.20 13.66 -1.66
N PRO A 46 -16.85 14.39 -2.60
CA PRO A 46 -18.16 14.03 -3.14
C PRO A 46 -18.25 12.59 -3.70
N ASN A 47 -17.19 12.11 -4.34
CA ASN A 47 -17.16 10.78 -4.97
C ASN A 47 -16.59 9.67 -4.07
N GLU A 48 -16.25 9.97 -2.82
CA GLU A 48 -15.71 8.99 -1.89
C GLU A 48 -16.82 8.36 -1.03
N LYS A 49 -16.60 7.12 -0.59
CA LYS A 49 -17.53 6.38 0.26
C LYS A 49 -16.81 5.91 1.52
N ASN A 50 -17.47 6.12 2.68
CA ASN A 50 -16.97 5.65 3.96
C ASN A 50 -16.87 4.11 3.98
N GLY A 51 -15.78 3.59 4.55
CA GLY A 51 -15.50 2.15 4.61
C GLY A 51 -15.02 1.53 3.28
N ILE A 52 -14.91 2.32 2.22
CA ILE A 52 -14.35 1.88 0.93
C ILE A 52 -13.05 2.60 0.62
N HIS A 53 -13.06 3.95 0.63
CA HIS A 53 -11.87 4.74 0.36
C HIS A 53 -11.09 5.02 1.65
N TYR A 54 -11.82 5.43 2.70
CA TYR A 54 -11.34 5.65 4.05
C TYR A 54 -12.45 5.36 5.06
N HIS A 55 -12.08 5.11 6.31
CA HIS A 55 -12.94 5.29 7.47
C HIS A 55 -12.82 6.75 7.91
N TYR A 56 -13.82 7.57 7.57
CA TYR A 56 -13.84 8.99 7.94
C TYR A 56 -14.32 9.14 9.36
N VAL A 57 -13.47 9.68 10.22
CA VAL A 57 -13.70 9.85 11.66
C VAL A 57 -13.38 11.27 12.09
N SER A 58 -13.90 11.72 13.22
CA SER A 58 -13.52 12.98 13.85
C SER A 58 -12.12 12.92 14.45
N GLU A 59 -11.49 14.08 14.70
CA GLU A 59 -10.20 14.11 15.40
C GLU A 59 -10.27 13.44 16.76
N GLN A 60 -11.35 13.67 17.51
CA GLN A 60 -11.56 13.08 18.83
C GLN A 60 -11.66 11.53 18.78
N GLU A 61 -12.37 10.99 17.78
CA GLU A 61 -12.44 9.54 17.56
C GLU A 61 -11.06 8.98 17.19
N PHE A 62 -10.32 9.69 16.33
CA PHE A 62 -8.98 9.28 15.91
C PHE A 62 -8.01 9.25 17.10
N GLU A 63 -8.01 10.27 17.96
CA GLU A 63 -7.20 10.33 19.18
C GLU A 63 -7.56 9.21 20.15
N THR A 64 -8.86 8.86 20.24
CA THR A 64 -9.30 7.71 21.02
C THR A 64 -8.70 6.40 20.50
N LEU A 65 -8.70 6.20 19.18
CA LEU A 65 -8.07 5.02 18.57
C LEU A 65 -6.55 4.97 18.80
N ILE A 66 -5.86 6.13 18.80
CA ILE A 66 -4.44 6.20 19.18
C ILE A 66 -4.24 5.71 20.63
N THR A 67 -5.03 6.22 21.58
CA THR A 67 -4.90 5.85 23.00
C THR A 67 -5.20 4.36 23.27
N GLN A 68 -6.02 3.74 22.43
CA GLN A 68 -6.35 2.32 22.46
C GLN A 68 -5.31 1.43 21.76
N ASN A 69 -4.26 2.02 21.17
CA ASN A 69 -3.27 1.32 20.33
C ASN A 69 -3.89 0.54 19.16
N ASP A 70 -4.98 1.05 18.58
CA ASP A 70 -5.66 0.40 17.47
C ASP A 70 -4.95 0.59 16.12
N PHE A 71 -3.96 1.48 16.05
CA PHE A 71 -3.21 1.72 14.84
C PHE A 71 -1.85 1.01 14.80
N LEU A 72 -1.57 0.36 13.69
CA LEU A 72 -0.24 -0.16 13.37
C LEU A 72 0.74 1.00 13.09
N GLU A 73 0.26 1.99 12.35
CA GLU A 73 0.91 3.28 12.10
C GLU A 73 -0.12 4.40 12.06
N TYR A 74 0.31 5.62 12.32
CA TYR A 74 -0.45 6.83 12.03
C TYR A 74 0.47 8.00 11.78
N ALA A 75 0.01 8.95 10.95
CA ALA A 75 0.73 10.16 10.63
C ALA A 75 -0.23 11.33 10.44
N LYS A 76 0.27 12.57 10.66
CA LYS A 76 -0.44 13.79 10.30
C LYS A 76 0.13 14.31 8.98
N VAL A 77 -0.67 14.24 7.92
CA VAL A 77 -0.28 14.62 6.56
C VAL A 77 -1.22 15.70 6.07
N PHE A 78 -0.70 16.85 5.63
CA PHE A 78 -1.50 18.01 5.20
C PHE A 78 -2.58 18.44 6.20
N GLY A 79 -2.24 18.42 7.48
CA GLY A 79 -3.14 18.86 8.55
C GLY A 79 -4.18 17.82 9.00
N ASN A 80 -4.29 16.68 8.33
CA ASN A 80 -5.22 15.60 8.67
C ASN A 80 -4.47 14.37 9.17
N TYR A 81 -5.10 13.63 10.08
CA TYR A 81 -4.60 12.35 10.53
C TYR A 81 -4.97 11.24 9.53
N TYR A 82 -4.06 10.29 9.39
CA TYR A 82 -4.24 9.02 8.68
C TYR A 82 -3.68 7.90 9.54
N GLY A 83 -4.36 6.75 9.59
CA GLY A 83 -3.91 5.63 10.39
C GLY A 83 -4.48 4.30 9.93
N THR A 84 -3.70 3.25 10.12
CA THR A 84 -4.00 1.91 9.63
C THR A 84 -4.29 0.96 10.79
N SER A 85 -5.47 0.31 10.77
CA SER A 85 -5.93 -0.56 11.87
C SER A 85 -5.06 -1.80 12.04
N HIS A 86 -4.42 -1.94 13.20
CA HIS A 86 -3.62 -3.10 13.58
C HIS A 86 -4.45 -4.39 13.64
N LYS A 87 -5.61 -4.33 14.28
CA LYS A 87 -6.48 -5.49 14.48
C LYS A 87 -6.94 -6.10 13.16
N TRP A 88 -7.43 -5.26 12.23
CA TRP A 88 -7.90 -5.72 10.93
C TRP A 88 -6.78 -6.39 10.12
N ILE A 89 -5.58 -5.78 10.09
CA ILE A 89 -4.43 -6.34 9.36
C ILE A 89 -4.06 -7.71 9.91
N THR A 90 -3.90 -7.82 11.24
CA THR A 90 -3.53 -9.07 11.91
C THR A 90 -4.54 -10.17 11.62
N GLU A 91 -5.83 -9.84 11.62
CA GLU A 91 -6.91 -10.78 11.28
C GLU A 91 -6.82 -11.26 9.82
N GLN A 92 -6.56 -10.36 8.84
CA GLN A 92 -6.44 -10.79 7.45
C GLN A 92 -5.19 -11.65 7.22
N LEU A 93 -4.05 -11.23 7.75
CA LEU A 93 -2.79 -11.98 7.62
C LEU A 93 -2.90 -13.38 8.23
N SER A 94 -3.55 -13.54 9.39
CA SER A 94 -3.76 -14.85 10.03
C SER A 94 -4.64 -15.80 9.21
N LYS A 95 -5.50 -15.27 8.33
CA LYS A 95 -6.31 -16.04 7.38
C LYS A 95 -5.53 -16.40 6.09
N GLY A 96 -4.24 -16.07 6.00
CA GLY A 96 -3.43 -16.29 4.80
C GLY A 96 -3.73 -15.30 3.66
N ILE A 97 -4.39 -14.17 3.97
CA ILE A 97 -4.70 -13.11 3.02
C ILE A 97 -3.56 -12.11 3.01
N ASP A 98 -3.03 -11.81 1.84
CA ASP A 98 -2.05 -10.74 1.67
C ASP A 98 -2.73 -9.38 1.81
N VAL A 99 -2.07 -8.45 2.47
CA VAL A 99 -2.61 -7.11 2.72
C VAL A 99 -1.70 -6.05 2.09
N PHE A 100 -2.31 -5.15 1.32
CA PHE A 100 -1.67 -3.96 0.79
C PHE A 100 -2.03 -2.75 1.64
N LEU A 101 -1.02 -1.99 2.01
CA LEU A 101 -1.15 -0.68 2.64
C LEU A 101 -0.79 0.39 1.62
N ASP A 102 -1.75 1.27 1.33
CA ASP A 102 -1.56 2.47 0.52
C ASP A 102 -1.22 3.63 1.46
N ILE A 103 0.06 3.78 1.80
CA ILE A 103 0.56 4.76 2.78
C ILE A 103 1.80 5.50 2.25
N ASP A 104 2.13 6.61 2.90
CA ASP A 104 3.32 7.38 2.59
C ASP A 104 4.61 6.78 3.24
N TRP A 105 5.74 7.42 2.99
CA TRP A 105 7.04 6.98 3.52
C TRP A 105 7.12 7.07 5.06
N GLN A 106 6.41 8.00 5.70
CA GLN A 106 6.41 8.15 7.16
C GLN A 106 5.75 6.94 7.82
N GLY A 107 4.57 6.55 7.31
CA GLY A 107 3.88 5.34 7.73
C GLY A 107 4.69 4.08 7.41
N ALA A 108 5.35 4.04 6.25
CA ALA A 108 6.21 2.93 5.85
C ALA A 108 7.36 2.71 6.86
N ARG A 109 8.04 3.75 7.29
CA ARG A 109 9.10 3.67 8.33
C ARG A 109 8.58 3.09 9.64
N GLN A 110 7.45 3.61 10.15
CA GLN A 110 6.86 3.12 11.40
C GLN A 110 6.53 1.62 11.33
N ILE A 111 6.01 1.17 10.19
CA ILE A 111 5.67 -0.25 10.03
C ILE A 111 6.91 -1.12 9.87
N LYS A 112 7.94 -0.67 9.16
CA LYS A 112 9.21 -1.42 9.03
C LYS A 112 9.86 -1.69 10.40
N GLU A 113 9.77 -0.73 11.32
CA GLU A 113 10.29 -0.91 12.68
C GLU A 113 9.50 -1.97 13.48
N LYS A 114 8.17 -2.03 13.28
CA LYS A 114 7.28 -2.95 14.02
C LYS A 114 7.13 -4.32 13.36
N VAL A 115 7.27 -4.39 12.04
CA VAL A 115 7.06 -5.58 11.22
C VAL A 115 8.24 -5.75 10.26
N PRO A 116 9.37 -6.35 10.72
CA PRO A 116 10.61 -6.46 9.93
C PRO A 116 10.45 -7.22 8.60
N ASP A 117 9.49 -8.14 8.52
CA ASP A 117 9.23 -8.95 7.33
C ASP A 117 8.29 -8.28 6.30
N VAL A 118 7.83 -7.04 6.56
CA VAL A 118 7.00 -6.29 5.60
C VAL A 118 7.75 -6.10 4.28
N LYS A 119 7.02 -6.18 3.16
CA LYS A 119 7.57 -5.92 1.83
C LYS A 119 7.16 -4.54 1.37
N THR A 120 8.13 -3.74 0.99
CA THR A 120 7.92 -2.34 0.63
C THR A 120 8.18 -2.12 -0.86
N ILE A 121 7.22 -1.49 -1.54
CA ILE A 121 7.23 -1.25 -2.97
C ILE A 121 7.06 0.25 -3.19
N PHE A 122 7.97 0.88 -3.91
CA PHE A 122 7.84 2.26 -4.33
C PHE A 122 7.50 2.31 -5.82
N ILE A 123 6.42 3.01 -6.17
CA ILE A 123 6.03 3.25 -7.55
C ILE A 123 6.40 4.67 -7.93
N THR A 124 7.15 4.84 -9.01
CA THR A 124 7.59 6.15 -9.51
C THR A 124 7.18 6.33 -10.97
N PRO A 125 6.91 7.57 -11.42
CA PRO A 125 6.80 7.87 -12.85
C PRO A 125 8.17 7.75 -13.52
N PRO A 126 8.24 7.67 -14.87
CA PRO A 126 9.51 7.60 -15.59
C PRO A 126 10.30 8.92 -15.57
N SER A 127 9.62 10.06 -15.40
CA SER A 127 10.25 11.37 -15.33
C SER A 127 9.37 12.37 -14.57
N LYS A 128 9.97 13.54 -14.24
CA LYS A 128 9.24 14.66 -13.62
C LYS A 128 8.23 15.27 -14.60
N GLU A 129 8.59 15.38 -15.84
CA GLU A 129 7.75 15.93 -16.92
C GLU A 129 6.49 15.07 -17.12
N GLU A 130 6.64 13.75 -17.10
CA GLU A 130 5.51 12.83 -17.19
C GLU A 130 4.62 12.92 -15.94
N LEU A 131 5.20 13.09 -14.76
CA LEU A 131 4.43 13.30 -13.54
C LEU A 131 3.59 14.57 -13.61
N GLU A 132 4.21 15.68 -14.02
CA GLU A 132 3.54 16.98 -14.20
C GLU A 132 2.39 16.86 -15.21
N ARG A 133 2.65 16.24 -16.37
CA ARG A 133 1.63 15.96 -17.39
C ARG A 133 0.44 15.18 -16.81
N ARG A 134 0.69 14.16 -15.99
CA ARG A 134 -0.37 13.35 -15.34
C ARG A 134 -1.15 14.15 -14.31
N LEU A 135 -0.51 15.04 -13.56
CA LEU A 135 -1.17 15.91 -12.60
C LEU A 135 -2.08 16.92 -13.31
N ILE A 136 -1.60 17.56 -14.39
CA ILE A 136 -2.39 18.49 -15.22
C ILE A 136 -3.59 17.76 -15.85
N ALA A 137 -3.39 16.57 -16.42
CA ALA A 137 -4.44 15.82 -17.10
C ALA A 137 -5.61 15.40 -16.19
N ARG A 138 -5.40 15.36 -14.86
CA ARG A 138 -6.49 15.14 -13.90
C ARG A 138 -7.47 16.31 -13.82
N ALA A 139 -7.12 17.49 -14.33
CA ALA A 139 -7.96 18.71 -14.43
C ALA A 139 -8.72 19.08 -13.13
N GLN A 140 -8.13 18.77 -11.97
CA GLN A 140 -8.76 18.99 -10.66
C GLN A 140 -8.06 20.06 -9.83
N ASP A 141 -6.92 20.58 -10.29
CA ASP A 141 -6.03 21.45 -9.53
C ASP A 141 -5.67 22.70 -10.28
N SER A 142 -5.44 23.80 -9.54
CA SER A 142 -4.83 25.03 -10.07
C SER A 142 -3.32 24.83 -10.29
N ASP A 143 -2.71 25.71 -11.09
CA ASP A 143 -1.26 25.69 -11.35
C ASP A 143 -0.43 25.75 -10.06
N ASP A 144 -0.82 26.58 -9.09
CA ASP A 144 -0.17 26.65 -7.78
C ASP A 144 -0.24 25.33 -7.02
N THR A 145 -1.36 24.62 -7.14
CA THR A 145 -1.53 23.29 -6.52
C THR A 145 -0.66 22.25 -7.20
N ILE A 146 -0.52 22.31 -8.52
CA ILE A 146 0.35 21.41 -9.29
C ILE A 146 1.80 21.61 -8.89
N GLN A 147 2.28 22.87 -8.79
CA GLN A 147 3.64 23.16 -8.36
C GLN A 147 3.93 22.65 -6.94
N LYS A 148 3.01 22.82 -6.00
CA LYS A 148 3.14 22.27 -4.64
C LYS A 148 3.26 20.74 -4.68
N ARG A 149 2.41 20.06 -5.45
CA ARG A 149 2.47 18.60 -5.60
C ARG A 149 3.76 18.12 -6.25
N MET A 150 4.33 18.87 -7.18
CA MET A 150 5.62 18.54 -7.79
C MET A 150 6.77 18.63 -6.79
N LEU A 151 6.76 19.65 -5.90
CA LEU A 151 7.74 19.76 -4.82
C LEU A 151 7.61 18.60 -3.82
N GLU A 152 6.38 18.29 -3.42
CA GLU A 152 6.06 17.15 -2.54
C GLU A 152 6.50 15.83 -3.16
N ALA A 153 6.22 15.62 -4.45
CA ALA A 153 6.64 14.42 -5.16
C ALA A 153 8.17 14.25 -5.18
N SER A 154 8.91 15.34 -5.32
CA SER A 154 10.38 15.28 -5.24
C SER A 154 10.87 14.87 -3.86
N SER A 155 10.20 15.32 -2.80
CA SER A 155 10.47 14.89 -1.43
C SER A 155 10.11 13.41 -1.24
N GLU A 156 8.93 12.96 -1.69
CA GLU A 156 8.52 11.55 -1.59
C GLU A 156 9.47 10.62 -2.34
N ILE A 157 9.90 10.99 -3.57
CA ILE A 157 10.84 10.20 -4.37
C ILE A 157 12.22 10.08 -3.70
N SER A 158 12.65 11.06 -2.91
CA SER A 158 13.93 10.99 -2.20
C SER A 158 14.03 9.80 -1.23
N HIS A 159 12.89 9.26 -0.80
CA HIS A 159 12.80 8.09 0.09
C HIS A 159 12.81 6.74 -0.64
N ILE A 160 12.92 6.71 -1.97
CA ILE A 160 12.92 5.49 -2.80
C ILE A 160 13.94 4.44 -2.33
N PHE A 161 15.09 4.87 -1.84
CA PHE A 161 16.17 4.01 -1.36
C PHE A 161 15.84 3.24 -0.07
N GLU A 162 14.72 3.54 0.57
CA GLU A 162 14.27 2.86 1.79
C GLU A 162 13.38 1.65 1.48
N TYR A 163 13.05 1.40 0.20
CA TYR A 163 12.12 0.37 -0.22
C TYR A 163 12.82 -0.87 -0.77
N ASP A 164 12.18 -2.04 -0.63
CA ASP A 164 12.72 -3.31 -1.12
C ASP A 164 12.60 -3.44 -2.65
N TYR A 165 11.55 -2.83 -3.23
CA TYR A 165 11.25 -2.89 -4.66
C TYR A 165 10.90 -1.50 -5.19
N VAL A 166 11.31 -1.25 -6.44
CA VAL A 166 10.97 -0.04 -7.18
C VAL A 166 10.33 -0.43 -8.49
N ILE A 167 9.16 0.15 -8.79
CA ILE A 167 8.45 -0.01 -10.06
C ILE A 167 8.43 1.34 -10.77
N ILE A 168 8.97 1.40 -11.98
CA ILE A 168 8.87 2.57 -12.83
C ILE A 168 7.60 2.40 -13.69
N ASN A 169 6.58 3.21 -13.41
CA ASN A 169 5.32 3.18 -14.13
C ASN A 169 5.37 4.08 -15.38
N ASP A 170 6.15 3.62 -16.36
CA ASP A 170 6.21 4.20 -17.71
C ASP A 170 5.10 3.58 -18.56
N ASP A 171 5.17 2.28 -18.79
CA ASP A 171 4.09 1.48 -19.35
C ASP A 171 3.28 0.82 -18.24
N PHE A 172 1.97 1.03 -18.27
CA PHE A 172 1.06 0.55 -17.21
C PHE A 172 0.99 -0.98 -17.13
N GLU A 173 0.98 -1.68 -18.26
CA GLU A 173 0.87 -3.13 -18.28
C GLU A 173 2.18 -3.80 -17.82
N ILE A 174 3.33 -3.20 -18.16
CA ILE A 174 4.64 -3.64 -17.65
C ILE A 174 4.70 -3.43 -16.13
N ALA A 175 4.34 -2.25 -15.64
CA ALA A 175 4.32 -1.97 -14.20
C ALA A 175 3.35 -2.90 -13.43
N LEU A 176 2.22 -3.27 -14.03
CA LEU A 176 1.30 -4.25 -13.47
C LEU A 176 1.91 -5.66 -13.44
N MET A 177 2.64 -6.07 -14.49
CA MET A 177 3.37 -7.34 -14.50
C MET A 177 4.45 -7.38 -13.42
N ASP A 178 5.20 -6.30 -13.24
CA ASP A 178 6.22 -6.20 -12.19
C ASP A 178 5.60 -6.33 -10.80
N LEU A 179 4.47 -5.64 -10.54
CA LEU A 179 3.76 -5.76 -9.28
C LEU A 179 3.28 -7.19 -9.03
N LYS A 180 2.74 -7.88 -10.05
CA LYS A 180 2.35 -9.30 -9.98
C LYS A 180 3.55 -10.22 -9.74
N ALA A 181 4.69 -9.92 -10.38
CA ALA A 181 5.92 -10.70 -10.23
C ALA A 181 6.46 -10.64 -8.79
N ILE A 182 6.46 -9.45 -8.16
CA ILE A 182 6.84 -9.29 -6.76
C ILE A 182 5.96 -10.15 -5.84
N ILE A 183 4.64 -10.06 -5.98
CA ILE A 183 3.70 -10.84 -5.17
C ILE A 183 3.92 -12.35 -5.40
N ARG A 184 4.12 -12.74 -6.64
CA ARG A 184 4.34 -14.14 -7.01
C ARG A 184 5.64 -14.68 -6.40
N ALA A 185 6.73 -13.91 -6.47
CA ALA A 185 8.02 -14.26 -5.89
C ALA A 185 7.93 -14.44 -4.36
N GLU A 186 7.26 -13.51 -3.67
CA GLU A 186 7.05 -13.60 -2.22
C GLU A 186 6.24 -14.85 -1.83
N LYS A 187 5.20 -15.20 -2.59
CA LYS A 187 4.41 -16.43 -2.38
C LYS A 187 5.20 -17.71 -2.62
N LEU A 188 6.23 -17.68 -3.47
CA LEU A 188 7.06 -18.84 -3.82
C LEU A 188 8.24 -19.06 -2.86
N LYS A 189 8.47 -18.20 -1.90
CA LYS A 189 9.52 -18.40 -0.89
C LYS A 189 9.35 -19.74 -0.19
N LYS A 190 10.47 -20.44 0.03
CA LYS A 190 10.50 -21.79 0.61
C LYS A 190 9.65 -21.92 1.87
N ASN A 191 9.82 -21.01 2.84
CA ASN A 191 9.06 -21.02 4.09
C ASN A 191 7.55 -20.96 3.86
N LYS A 192 7.09 -20.11 2.93
CA LYS A 192 5.67 -19.97 2.56
C LYS A 192 5.14 -21.25 1.89
N GLN A 193 5.90 -21.80 0.94
CA GLN A 193 5.49 -22.99 0.21
C GLN A 193 5.46 -24.23 1.10
N VAL A 194 6.45 -24.39 1.99
CA VAL A 194 6.48 -25.51 2.95
C VAL A 194 5.29 -25.44 3.90
N GLN A 195 5.00 -24.27 4.47
CA GLN A 195 3.83 -24.10 5.36
C GLN A 195 2.50 -24.39 4.64
N LYS A 196 2.35 -23.86 3.43
CA LYS A 196 1.12 -24.01 2.65
C LYS A 196 0.86 -25.46 2.23
N ASN A 197 1.91 -26.21 1.91
CA ASN A 197 1.84 -27.54 1.32
C ASN A 197 2.41 -28.63 2.25
N GLU A 198 2.37 -28.41 3.56
CA GLU A 198 2.98 -29.29 4.56
C GLU A 198 2.55 -30.76 4.40
N ASN A 199 1.24 -30.99 4.27
CA ASN A 199 0.70 -32.34 4.11
C ASN A 199 1.19 -33.02 2.82
N LEU A 200 1.22 -32.31 1.70
CA LEU A 200 1.75 -32.80 0.43
C LEU A 200 3.23 -33.15 0.55
N ILE A 201 4.03 -32.24 1.08
CA ILE A 201 5.48 -32.44 1.22
C ILE A 201 5.76 -33.61 2.13
N ASN A 202 5.06 -33.74 3.26
CA ASN A 202 5.19 -34.85 4.18
C ASN A 202 4.79 -36.18 3.54
N SER A 203 3.77 -36.22 2.67
CA SER A 203 3.38 -37.40 1.95
C SER A 203 4.40 -37.88 0.91
N LEU A 204 5.15 -36.92 0.31
CA LEU A 204 6.20 -37.21 -0.66
C LEU A 204 7.51 -37.70 -0.01
N ILE A 205 7.74 -37.36 1.27
CA ILE A 205 8.94 -37.78 2.02
C ILE A 205 8.75 -39.14 2.71
N LYS A 206 7.52 -39.50 3.07
CA LYS A 206 7.23 -40.81 3.69
C LYS A 206 7.49 -41.90 2.66
N LYS A 207 8.40 -42.82 3.03
CA LYS A 207 8.61 -44.09 2.32
C LYS A 207 7.47 -45.04 2.58
#